data_9f60a34b77f44057498f9f77b6550eff
#
_entry.id   9f60a34b77f44057498f9f77b6550eff
#
_cell.length_a   1.000
_cell.length_b   1.000
_cell.length_c   1.000
_cell.angle_alpha   90.00
_cell.angle_beta   90.00
_cell.angle_gamma   90.00
#
_symmetry.space_group_name_H-M   'P 1'
#
loop_
_entity.id
_entity.type
_entity.pdbx_description
1 polymer ?
#
loop_
_entity_poly.entity_id
_entity_poly.type
_entity_poly.pdbx_seq_one_letter_code
_entity_poly.pdbx_strand_id
1 'polypeptide(L)'
;MKKIIALLIALILTLSLATAAFADARARTLDEIKESGKLVIGVFSDKKPFGYVDEYGEYQGYDVYFARRLAEDLGVELELVSVDAPNRVEYLTSAKVDIILANFTVTPERAEVVDFALPYMKVALGVVSPDAALITSVEDLRGKTLIVSKGTTAETWFTANEPEVNLLKFDTYTETFNALLDGRGDALSTDNTEVLAWAIENPGFTVGVESLGSLDTIAPAVQKGNDTVRAYIDDEIVKLADEQFFHADYDATLKDVYGDAVDPDNLVVEGGVIE
;
A
#
# COMPACT_ATOMS: atom_id res chain seq x y z
N MET A 1 -25.02 50.89 -24.46
CA MET A 1 -23.97 50.92 -23.44
C MET A 1 -24.34 50.13 -22.17
N LYS A 2 -25.46 50.40 -21.48
CA LYS A 2 -25.83 49.66 -20.24
C LYS A 2 -25.94 48.12 -20.40
N LYS A 3 -26.45 47.61 -21.53
CA LYS A 3 -26.54 46.16 -21.79
C LYS A 3 -25.21 45.48 -22.11
N ILE A 4 -24.23 46.21 -22.68
CA ILE A 4 -22.88 45.70 -22.96
C ILE A 4 -22.05 45.65 -21.67
N ILE A 5 -22.25 46.64 -20.78
CA ILE A 5 -21.59 46.65 -19.45
C ILE A 5 -22.13 45.53 -18.57
N ALA A 6 -23.43 45.24 -18.59
CA ALA A 6 -24.04 44.12 -17.89
C ALA A 6 -23.52 42.72 -18.39
N LEU A 7 -23.31 42.58 -19.70
CA LEU A 7 -22.73 41.35 -20.29
C LEU A 7 -21.25 41.17 -19.91
N LEU A 8 -20.48 42.26 -19.89
CA LEU A 8 -19.08 42.24 -19.45
C LEU A 8 -18.93 41.90 -17.96
N ILE A 9 -19.80 42.44 -17.09
CA ILE A 9 -19.80 42.09 -15.67
C ILE A 9 -20.21 40.65 -15.43
N ALA A 10 -21.19 40.12 -16.18
CA ALA A 10 -21.58 38.70 -16.10
C ALA A 10 -20.48 37.77 -16.57
N LEU A 11 -19.72 38.15 -17.63
CA LEU A 11 -18.58 37.39 -18.14
C LEU A 11 -17.40 37.39 -17.17
N ILE A 12 -17.14 38.50 -16.46
CA ILE A 12 -16.08 38.57 -15.44
C ILE A 12 -16.46 37.78 -14.19
N LEU A 13 -17.72 37.74 -13.81
CA LEU A 13 -18.23 36.95 -12.69
C LEU A 13 -18.19 35.44 -13.01
N THR A 14 -18.47 35.01 -14.25
CA THR A 14 -18.35 33.61 -14.64
C THR A 14 -16.89 33.16 -14.78
N LEU A 15 -15.97 34.05 -15.18
CA LEU A 15 -14.55 33.75 -15.26
C LEU A 15 -13.90 33.64 -13.86
N SER A 16 -14.36 34.41 -12.89
CA SER A 16 -13.87 34.35 -11.50
C SER A 16 -14.39 33.13 -10.72
N LEU A 17 -15.54 32.53 -11.14
CA LEU A 17 -15.99 31.25 -10.57
C LEU A 17 -15.26 30.04 -11.20
N ALA A 18 -14.73 30.17 -12.43
CA ALA A 18 -14.01 29.09 -13.09
C ALA A 18 -12.55 28.89 -12.58
N THR A 19 -11.97 29.91 -11.93
CA THR A 19 -10.64 29.81 -11.34
C THR A 19 -10.61 29.18 -9.93
N ALA A 20 -11.76 28.98 -9.30
CA ALA A 20 -11.86 28.30 -8.01
C ALA A 20 -11.91 26.76 -8.11
N ALA A 21 -11.92 26.19 -9.34
CA ALA A 21 -12.11 24.76 -9.56
C ALA A 21 -10.80 23.97 -9.79
N PHE A 22 -9.64 24.63 -9.73
CA PHE A 22 -8.32 23.99 -9.78
C PHE A 22 -7.44 24.44 -8.61
N ALA A 23 -8.01 24.56 -7.41
CA ALA A 23 -7.16 24.46 -6.23
C ALA A 23 -6.72 22.98 -6.19
N ASP A 24 -5.44 22.70 -6.37
CA ASP A 24 -4.87 21.40 -6.02
C ASP A 24 -5.44 21.02 -4.66
N ALA A 25 -6.05 19.85 -4.56
CA ALA A 25 -6.66 19.41 -3.31
C ALA A 25 -5.53 19.27 -2.28
N ARG A 26 -5.43 20.26 -1.39
CA ARG A 26 -4.41 20.30 -0.35
C ARG A 26 -4.77 19.30 0.74
N ALA A 27 -3.84 18.43 1.11
CA ALA A 27 -4.01 17.58 2.28
C ALA A 27 -4.22 18.42 3.55
N ARG A 28 -4.96 17.87 4.49
CA ARG A 28 -5.17 18.47 5.81
C ARG A 28 -3.87 18.42 6.61
N THR A 29 -3.59 19.49 7.35
CA THR A 29 -2.52 19.50 8.35
C THR A 29 -2.92 18.68 9.58
N LEU A 30 -1.96 18.33 10.44
CA LEU A 30 -2.25 17.62 11.69
C LEU A 30 -3.25 18.35 12.59
N ASP A 31 -3.16 19.69 12.66
CA ASP A 31 -4.11 20.50 13.44
C ASP A 31 -5.51 20.45 12.84
N GLU A 32 -5.65 20.54 11.52
CA GLU A 32 -6.94 20.40 10.84
C GLU A 32 -7.57 19.01 11.04
N ILE A 33 -6.76 17.95 11.08
CA ILE A 33 -7.20 16.59 11.40
C ILE A 33 -7.73 16.55 12.84
N LYS A 34 -6.98 17.08 13.82
CA LYS A 34 -7.40 17.16 15.23
C LYS A 34 -8.68 17.98 15.41
N GLU A 35 -8.77 19.13 14.76
CA GLU A 35 -9.95 19.99 14.81
C GLU A 35 -11.19 19.34 14.18
N SER A 36 -11.00 18.53 13.12
CA SER A 36 -12.09 17.79 12.49
C SER A 36 -12.55 16.58 13.34
N GLY A 37 -11.71 16.12 14.28
CA GLY A 37 -11.96 14.93 15.10
C GLY A 37 -11.88 13.62 14.33
N LYS A 38 -11.30 13.61 13.12
CA LYS A 38 -11.26 12.43 12.24
C LYS A 38 -9.97 12.33 11.46
N LEU A 39 -9.35 11.13 11.49
CA LEU A 39 -8.21 10.74 10.66
C LEU A 39 -8.67 9.77 9.56
N VAL A 40 -8.37 10.06 8.30
CA VAL A 40 -8.77 9.25 7.13
C VAL A 40 -7.55 8.52 6.59
N ILE A 41 -7.56 7.19 6.65
CA ILE A 41 -6.44 6.36 6.22
C ILE A 41 -6.88 5.43 5.08
N GLY A 42 -6.11 5.44 3.99
CA GLY A 42 -6.26 4.50 2.89
C GLY A 42 -5.55 3.18 3.20
N VAL A 43 -6.30 2.08 3.18
CA VAL A 43 -5.82 0.72 3.42
C VAL A 43 -6.29 -0.21 2.32
N PHE A 44 -5.62 -1.35 2.13
CA PHE A 44 -6.17 -2.41 1.29
C PHE A 44 -7.41 -3.04 1.93
N SER A 45 -8.29 -3.58 1.10
CA SER A 45 -9.48 -4.34 1.53
C SER A 45 -9.45 -5.80 1.04
N ASP A 46 -8.40 -6.19 0.29
CA ASP A 46 -8.27 -7.49 -0.36
C ASP A 46 -6.85 -8.06 -0.37
N LYS A 47 -5.93 -7.47 0.42
CA LYS A 47 -4.53 -7.93 0.56
C LYS A 47 -4.30 -8.57 1.93
N LYS A 48 -4.83 -9.78 2.13
CA LYS A 48 -4.61 -10.57 3.35
C LYS A 48 -3.13 -11.05 3.43
N PRO A 49 -2.47 -10.97 4.61
CA PRO A 49 -2.97 -10.56 5.93
C PRO A 49 -2.72 -9.08 6.30
N PHE A 50 -2.32 -8.23 5.36
CA PHE A 50 -1.91 -6.84 5.64
C PHE A 50 -3.07 -5.86 5.75
N GLY A 51 -4.01 -5.89 4.78
CA GLY A 51 -5.23 -5.10 4.78
C GLY A 51 -6.33 -5.83 4.03
N TYR A 52 -7.38 -6.24 4.73
CA TYR A 52 -8.50 -6.97 4.13
C TYR A 52 -9.80 -6.72 4.91
N VAL A 53 -10.92 -7.03 4.27
CA VAL A 53 -12.23 -7.02 4.91
C VAL A 53 -12.62 -8.46 5.24
N ASP A 54 -13.00 -8.70 6.50
CA ASP A 54 -13.40 -10.02 6.97
C ASP A 54 -14.86 -10.36 6.60
N GLU A 55 -15.32 -11.53 7.00
CA GLU A 55 -16.68 -12.02 6.73
C GLU A 55 -17.79 -11.20 7.41
N TYR A 56 -17.44 -10.37 8.39
CA TYR A 56 -18.36 -9.45 9.08
C TYR A 56 -18.39 -8.06 8.48
N GLY A 57 -17.55 -7.80 7.47
CA GLY A 57 -17.41 -6.50 6.81
C GLY A 57 -16.46 -5.55 7.52
N GLU A 58 -15.65 -6.06 8.47
CA GLU A 58 -14.70 -5.25 9.23
C GLU A 58 -13.30 -5.31 8.64
N TYR A 59 -12.61 -4.16 8.62
CA TYR A 59 -11.22 -4.12 8.19
C TYR A 59 -10.29 -4.78 9.20
N GLN A 60 -9.40 -5.64 8.73
CA GLN A 60 -8.42 -6.40 9.51
C GLN A 60 -7.03 -6.35 8.86
N GLY A 61 -6.00 -6.75 9.61
CA GLY A 61 -4.63 -6.95 9.14
C GLY A 61 -3.63 -5.98 9.73
N TYR A 62 -2.35 -6.22 9.42
CA TYR A 62 -1.18 -5.53 9.97
C TYR A 62 -1.23 -4.01 9.77
N ASP A 63 -1.51 -3.53 8.56
CA ASP A 63 -1.64 -2.10 8.28
C ASP A 63 -2.84 -1.47 9.03
N VAL A 64 -3.93 -2.23 9.20
CA VAL A 64 -5.14 -1.77 9.89
C VAL A 64 -4.93 -1.69 11.40
N TYR A 65 -4.15 -2.61 11.96
CA TYR A 65 -3.80 -2.59 13.38
C TYR A 65 -3.02 -1.31 13.71
N PHE A 66 -2.04 -0.98 12.89
CA PHE A 66 -1.27 0.27 13.03
C PHE A 66 -2.14 1.52 12.80
N ALA A 67 -3.04 1.50 11.80
CA ALA A 67 -3.97 2.61 11.56
C ALA A 67 -4.85 2.93 12.77
N ARG A 68 -5.34 1.89 13.47
CA ARG A 68 -6.13 2.05 14.69
C ARG A 68 -5.32 2.72 15.81
N ARG A 69 -4.07 2.33 15.98
CA ARG A 69 -3.18 2.91 16.99
C ARG A 69 -2.88 4.39 16.71
N LEU A 70 -2.62 4.76 15.47
CA LEU A 70 -2.41 6.17 15.09
C LEU A 70 -3.62 7.06 15.44
N ALA A 71 -4.84 6.60 15.13
CA ALA A 71 -6.03 7.37 15.45
C ALA A 71 -6.31 7.45 16.95
N GLU A 72 -6.08 6.34 17.68
CA GLU A 72 -6.21 6.27 19.14
C GLU A 72 -5.26 7.24 19.85
N ASP A 73 -3.98 7.22 19.51
CA ASP A 73 -2.96 8.09 20.11
C ASP A 73 -3.17 9.56 19.74
N LEU A 74 -3.72 9.85 18.55
CA LEU A 74 -4.13 11.20 18.15
C LEU A 74 -5.41 11.67 18.86
N GLY A 75 -6.20 10.74 19.40
CA GLY A 75 -7.47 11.03 20.07
C GLY A 75 -8.61 11.41 19.13
N VAL A 76 -8.65 10.85 17.92
CA VAL A 76 -9.65 11.13 16.88
C VAL A 76 -10.33 9.85 16.37
N GLU A 77 -11.47 10.01 15.70
CA GLU A 77 -12.13 8.90 15.01
C GLU A 77 -11.30 8.44 13.80
N LEU A 78 -11.18 7.11 13.61
CA LEU A 78 -10.57 6.52 12.42
C LEU A 78 -11.63 6.31 11.34
N GLU A 79 -11.36 6.82 10.13
CA GLU A 79 -12.09 6.45 8.91
C GLU A 79 -11.15 5.69 7.98
N LEU A 80 -11.49 4.43 7.67
CA LEU A 80 -10.74 3.61 6.72
C LEU A 80 -11.36 3.71 5.33
N VAL A 81 -10.52 3.92 4.33
CA VAL A 81 -10.92 4.02 2.92
C VAL A 81 -10.21 2.93 2.14
N SER A 82 -10.97 2.08 1.45
CA SER A 82 -10.39 1.05 0.57
C SER A 82 -9.63 1.69 -0.60
N VAL A 83 -8.44 1.19 -0.87
CA VAL A 83 -7.59 1.63 -1.98
C VAL A 83 -7.01 0.42 -2.71
N ASP A 84 -6.89 0.52 -4.03
CA ASP A 84 -6.14 -0.43 -4.85
C ASP A 84 -4.71 0.07 -5.07
N ALA A 85 -3.80 -0.85 -5.35
CA ALA A 85 -2.38 -0.52 -5.49
C ALA A 85 -2.08 0.61 -6.50
N PRO A 86 -2.69 0.68 -7.71
CA PRO A 86 -2.44 1.77 -8.65
C PRO A 86 -2.96 3.13 -8.18
N ASN A 87 -3.92 3.17 -7.26
CA ASN A 87 -4.60 4.40 -6.84
C ASN A 87 -4.00 5.05 -5.58
N ARG A 88 -3.01 4.42 -4.91
CA ARG A 88 -2.42 4.92 -3.66
C ARG A 88 -1.92 6.36 -3.75
N VAL A 89 -1.14 6.67 -4.79
CA VAL A 89 -0.62 8.03 -5.03
C VAL A 89 -1.75 9.02 -5.30
N GLU A 90 -2.72 8.65 -6.15
CA GLU A 90 -3.85 9.53 -6.48
C GLU A 90 -4.68 9.89 -5.25
N TYR A 91 -4.91 8.95 -4.33
CA TYR A 91 -5.70 9.21 -3.12
C TYR A 91 -5.02 10.21 -2.19
N LEU A 92 -3.68 10.23 -2.14
CA LEU A 92 -2.93 11.28 -1.42
C LEU A 92 -2.95 12.61 -2.16
N THR A 93 -2.65 12.62 -3.46
CA THR A 93 -2.54 13.87 -4.23
C THR A 93 -3.89 14.57 -4.42
N SER A 94 -5.00 13.81 -4.41
CA SER A 94 -6.36 14.35 -4.41
C SER A 94 -6.91 14.68 -3.02
N ALA A 95 -6.10 14.50 -1.96
CA ALA A 95 -6.50 14.66 -0.57
C ALA A 95 -7.77 13.86 -0.18
N LYS A 96 -7.99 12.72 -0.81
CA LYS A 96 -9.07 11.78 -0.48
C LYS A 96 -8.80 11.07 0.85
N VAL A 97 -7.52 10.88 1.19
CA VAL A 97 -7.04 10.35 2.46
C VAL A 97 -5.90 11.20 3.00
N ASP A 98 -5.67 11.15 4.30
CA ASP A 98 -4.56 11.85 4.95
C ASP A 98 -3.27 11.04 4.90
N ILE A 99 -3.40 9.71 5.04
CA ILE A 99 -2.30 8.74 5.09
C ILE A 99 -2.65 7.55 4.21
N ILE A 100 -1.66 6.98 3.55
CA ILE A 100 -1.71 5.63 2.99
C ILE A 100 -0.95 4.67 3.91
N LEU A 101 -1.67 3.69 4.45
CA LEU A 101 -1.17 2.49 5.12
C LEU A 101 -1.68 1.28 4.33
N ALA A 102 -1.08 1.02 3.19
CA ALA A 102 -1.50 0.00 2.25
C ALA A 102 -0.27 -0.72 1.67
N ASN A 103 0.53 -1.30 2.58
CA ASN A 103 1.73 -2.08 2.26
C ASN A 103 2.58 -1.37 1.19
N PHE A 104 2.91 -0.08 1.45
CA PHE A 104 3.42 0.83 0.43
C PHE A 104 4.95 0.88 0.46
N THR A 105 5.57 0.09 -0.43
CA THR A 105 7.03 0.01 -0.58
C THR A 105 7.63 1.37 -0.92
N VAL A 106 8.65 1.76 -0.18
CA VAL A 106 9.43 2.96 -0.44
C VAL A 106 10.29 2.74 -1.69
N THR A 107 10.06 3.55 -2.72
CA THR A 107 10.90 3.59 -3.92
C THR A 107 11.27 5.02 -4.28
N PRO A 108 12.41 5.25 -4.97
CA PRO A 108 12.78 6.59 -5.41
C PRO A 108 11.70 7.29 -6.23
N GLU A 109 11.04 6.56 -7.15
CA GLU A 109 10.01 7.11 -8.03
C GLU A 109 8.78 7.55 -7.24
N ARG A 110 8.36 6.76 -6.24
CA ARG A 110 7.25 7.11 -5.36
C ARG A 110 7.60 8.30 -4.47
N ALA A 111 8.84 8.37 -3.97
CA ALA A 111 9.32 9.46 -3.14
C ALA A 111 9.43 10.81 -3.89
N GLU A 112 9.37 10.83 -5.22
CA GLU A 112 9.24 12.07 -5.99
C GLU A 112 7.86 12.71 -5.84
N VAL A 113 6.81 11.92 -5.62
CA VAL A 113 5.40 12.37 -5.67
C VAL A 113 4.66 12.29 -4.34
N VAL A 114 5.16 11.53 -3.36
CA VAL A 114 4.65 11.47 -1.99
C VAL A 114 5.80 11.60 -1.00
N ASP A 115 5.50 11.85 0.28
CA ASP A 115 6.49 11.75 1.35
C ASP A 115 6.21 10.52 2.18
N PHE A 116 7.25 9.71 2.41
CA PHE A 116 7.21 8.57 3.31
C PHE A 116 7.62 8.97 4.72
N ALA A 117 6.96 8.39 5.70
CA ALA A 117 7.39 8.37 7.09
C ALA A 117 8.44 7.28 7.31
N LEU A 118 8.86 7.06 8.57
CA LEU A 118 9.75 5.96 8.95
C LEU A 118 9.13 4.60 8.60
N PRO A 119 9.95 3.61 8.19
CA PRO A 119 9.45 2.29 7.83
C PRO A 119 9.05 1.48 9.08
N TYR A 120 8.10 0.54 8.88
CA TYR A 120 7.64 -0.38 9.91
C TYR A 120 7.75 -1.86 9.51
N MET A 121 8.13 -2.17 8.26
CA MET A 121 8.26 -3.53 7.75
C MET A 121 9.33 -3.62 6.67
N LYS A 122 9.99 -4.78 6.57
CA LYS A 122 10.90 -5.18 5.47
C LYS A 122 10.17 -6.07 4.47
N VAL A 123 10.52 -5.98 3.19
CA VAL A 123 9.90 -6.76 2.10
C VAL A 123 10.87 -6.99 0.95
N ALA A 124 10.71 -8.10 0.25
CA ALA A 124 11.30 -8.35 -1.06
C ALA A 124 10.19 -8.83 -2.01
N LEU A 125 10.49 -9.02 -3.28
CA LEU A 125 9.54 -9.69 -4.19
C LEU A 125 9.66 -11.20 -4.05
N GLY A 126 8.53 -11.90 -4.26
CA GLY A 126 8.46 -13.35 -4.35
C GLY A 126 7.70 -13.81 -5.58
N VAL A 127 7.89 -15.10 -5.95
CA VAL A 127 7.13 -15.72 -7.03
C VAL A 127 6.53 -17.03 -6.54
N VAL A 128 5.22 -17.15 -6.66
CA VAL A 128 4.45 -18.36 -6.38
C VAL A 128 3.96 -18.99 -7.69
N SER A 129 3.98 -20.31 -7.75
CA SER A 129 3.51 -21.07 -8.93
C SER A 129 2.92 -22.41 -8.52
N PRO A 130 2.14 -23.09 -9.40
CA PRO A 130 1.66 -24.44 -9.14
C PRO A 130 2.81 -25.44 -8.94
N ASP A 131 2.69 -26.36 -7.98
CA ASP A 131 3.68 -27.41 -7.69
C ASP A 131 4.01 -28.25 -8.93
N ALA A 132 3.01 -28.51 -9.78
CA ALA A 132 3.17 -29.28 -11.01
C ALA A 132 4.01 -28.57 -12.08
N ALA A 133 4.23 -27.26 -11.95
CA ALA A 133 4.99 -26.42 -12.87
C ALA A 133 5.81 -25.37 -12.09
N LEU A 134 6.50 -25.84 -11.05
CA LEU A 134 7.22 -24.98 -10.10
C LEU A 134 8.26 -24.10 -10.82
N ILE A 135 8.19 -22.82 -10.55
CA ILE A 135 9.14 -21.79 -10.96
C ILE A 135 10.12 -21.55 -9.82
N THR A 136 11.40 -21.81 -10.04
CA THR A 136 12.45 -21.70 -9.02
C THR A 136 13.48 -20.60 -9.30
N SER A 137 13.41 -20.02 -10.49
CA SER A 137 14.28 -18.91 -10.91
C SER A 137 13.52 -17.95 -11.82
N VAL A 138 14.05 -16.76 -11.99
CA VAL A 138 13.49 -15.74 -12.92
C VAL A 138 13.61 -16.22 -14.36
N GLU A 139 14.68 -16.96 -14.68
CA GLU A 139 14.93 -17.53 -16.02
C GLU A 139 13.82 -18.51 -16.44
N ASP A 140 13.21 -19.22 -15.48
CA ASP A 140 12.10 -20.15 -15.74
C ASP A 140 10.83 -19.42 -16.22
N LEU A 141 10.72 -18.10 -16.01
CA LEU A 141 9.59 -17.28 -16.43
C LEU A 141 9.68 -16.82 -17.89
N ARG A 142 10.82 -16.96 -18.55
CA ARG A 142 10.97 -16.52 -19.95
C ARG A 142 10.01 -17.23 -20.88
N GLY A 143 9.25 -16.44 -21.62
CA GLY A 143 8.21 -16.95 -22.52
C GLY A 143 6.94 -17.42 -21.81
N LYS A 144 6.88 -17.34 -20.48
CA LYS A 144 5.69 -17.64 -19.66
C LYS A 144 4.87 -16.39 -19.37
N THR A 145 3.70 -16.59 -18.81
CA THR A 145 2.79 -15.52 -18.36
C THR A 145 2.89 -15.39 -16.84
N LEU A 146 3.41 -14.25 -16.38
CA LEU A 146 3.46 -13.86 -14.97
C LEU A 146 2.32 -12.93 -14.64
N ILE A 147 1.56 -13.27 -13.62
CA ILE A 147 0.46 -12.45 -13.11
C ILE A 147 1.03 -11.46 -12.09
N VAL A 148 0.63 -10.19 -12.19
CA VAL A 148 1.01 -9.12 -11.27
C VAL A 148 -0.15 -8.15 -11.05
N SER A 149 -0.17 -7.47 -9.90
CA SER A 149 -1.07 -6.32 -9.69
C SER A 149 -0.44 -5.05 -10.25
N LYS A 150 -1.25 -4.18 -10.89
CA LYS A 150 -0.80 -2.87 -11.38
C LYS A 150 -0.34 -1.96 -10.24
N GLY A 151 0.61 -1.07 -10.52
CA GLY A 151 1.12 -0.10 -9.54
C GLY A 151 1.99 -0.70 -8.43
N THR A 152 2.40 -2.00 -8.58
CA THR A 152 3.26 -2.70 -7.62
C THR A 152 4.72 -2.66 -8.03
N THR A 153 5.60 -2.92 -7.08
CA THR A 153 7.04 -3.10 -7.33
C THR A 153 7.31 -4.31 -8.21
N ALA A 154 6.51 -5.37 -8.12
CA ALA A 154 6.60 -6.53 -9.01
C ALA A 154 6.36 -6.14 -10.48
N GLU A 155 5.28 -5.41 -10.78
CA GLU A 155 5.03 -4.91 -12.14
C GLU A 155 6.21 -4.10 -12.66
N THR A 156 6.71 -3.15 -11.86
CA THR A 156 7.81 -2.26 -12.26
C THR A 156 9.10 -3.06 -12.48
N TRP A 157 9.44 -3.94 -11.54
CA TRP A 157 10.67 -4.72 -11.59
C TRP A 157 10.72 -5.62 -12.83
N PHE A 158 9.66 -6.41 -13.07
CA PHE A 158 9.62 -7.32 -14.22
C PHE A 158 9.56 -6.56 -15.55
N THR A 159 8.87 -5.43 -15.62
CA THR A 159 8.86 -4.58 -16.83
C THR A 159 10.24 -4.06 -17.16
N ALA A 160 11.05 -3.71 -16.16
CA ALA A 160 12.38 -3.12 -16.37
C ALA A 160 13.46 -4.18 -16.59
N ASN A 161 13.41 -5.32 -15.89
CA ASN A 161 14.52 -6.27 -15.83
C ASN A 161 14.28 -7.54 -16.69
N GLU A 162 13.03 -7.94 -16.90
CA GLU A 162 12.67 -9.17 -17.61
C GLU A 162 11.61 -8.93 -18.70
N PRO A 163 11.94 -8.13 -19.75
CA PRO A 163 10.98 -7.76 -20.80
C PRO A 163 10.49 -8.94 -21.66
N GLU A 164 11.15 -10.12 -21.55
CA GLU A 164 10.73 -11.35 -22.23
C GLU A 164 9.63 -12.11 -21.47
N VAL A 165 9.32 -11.71 -20.22
CA VAL A 165 8.21 -12.27 -19.43
C VAL A 165 6.91 -11.59 -19.83
N ASN A 166 5.87 -12.37 -20.17
CA ASN A 166 4.57 -11.82 -20.50
C ASN A 166 3.82 -11.44 -19.21
N LEU A 167 3.58 -10.14 -18.96
CA LEU A 167 2.86 -9.69 -17.78
C LEU A 167 1.35 -9.67 -18.03
N LEU A 168 0.59 -10.42 -17.23
CA LEU A 168 -0.86 -10.34 -17.12
C LEU A 168 -1.21 -9.52 -15.88
N LYS A 169 -1.83 -8.34 -16.06
CA LYS A 169 -1.97 -7.29 -15.04
C LYS A 169 -3.42 -7.09 -14.63
N PHE A 170 -3.66 -7.05 -13.31
CA PHE A 170 -4.98 -6.77 -12.72
C PHE A 170 -4.92 -5.55 -11.80
N ASP A 171 -6.08 -4.99 -11.47
CA ASP A 171 -6.17 -3.83 -10.59
C ASP A 171 -6.20 -4.22 -9.11
N THR A 172 -6.83 -5.36 -8.76
CA THR A 172 -7.04 -5.84 -7.40
C THR A 172 -6.24 -7.11 -7.09
N TYR A 173 -5.92 -7.35 -5.82
CA TYR A 173 -5.24 -8.59 -5.41
C TYR A 173 -6.17 -9.80 -5.52
N THR A 174 -7.46 -9.63 -5.25
CA THR A 174 -8.46 -10.69 -5.45
C THR A 174 -8.47 -11.18 -6.89
N GLU A 175 -8.49 -10.29 -7.89
CA GLU A 175 -8.43 -10.69 -9.30
C GLU A 175 -7.09 -11.35 -9.66
N THR A 176 -6.00 -10.84 -9.11
CA THR A 176 -4.64 -11.33 -9.35
C THR A 176 -4.50 -12.79 -8.89
N PHE A 177 -4.88 -13.10 -7.65
CA PHE A 177 -4.79 -14.46 -7.14
C PHE A 177 -5.82 -15.41 -7.75
N ASN A 178 -7.04 -14.95 -8.01
CA ASN A 178 -8.04 -15.75 -8.73
C ASN A 178 -7.57 -16.11 -10.14
N ALA A 179 -6.88 -15.22 -10.83
CA ALA A 179 -6.31 -15.51 -12.15
C ALA A 179 -5.26 -16.63 -12.10
N LEU A 180 -4.48 -16.74 -11.03
CA LEU A 180 -3.53 -17.87 -10.84
C LEU A 180 -4.29 -19.17 -10.58
N LEU A 181 -5.32 -19.15 -9.71
CA LEU A 181 -6.18 -20.33 -9.44
C LEU A 181 -6.88 -20.83 -10.71
N ASP A 182 -7.32 -19.91 -11.57
CA ASP A 182 -7.97 -20.20 -12.85
C ASP A 182 -6.98 -20.67 -13.95
N GLY A 183 -5.67 -20.71 -13.66
CA GLY A 183 -4.64 -21.09 -14.63
C GLY A 183 -4.46 -20.09 -15.78
N ARG A 184 -4.78 -18.79 -15.56
CA ARG A 184 -4.64 -17.74 -16.59
C ARG A 184 -3.21 -17.25 -16.75
N GLY A 185 -2.31 -17.63 -15.85
CA GLY A 185 -0.87 -17.42 -15.92
C GLY A 185 -0.12 -18.59 -15.32
N ASP A 186 1.18 -18.66 -15.59
CA ASP A 186 2.07 -19.73 -15.13
C ASP A 186 2.53 -19.52 -13.68
N ALA A 187 2.62 -18.27 -13.24
CA ALA A 187 3.06 -17.85 -11.91
C ALA A 187 2.49 -16.49 -11.54
N LEU A 188 2.63 -16.11 -10.26
CA LEU A 188 2.27 -14.80 -9.75
C LEU A 188 3.43 -14.22 -8.95
N SER A 189 3.68 -12.92 -9.10
CA SER A 189 4.65 -12.17 -8.30
C SER A 189 4.01 -10.99 -7.61
N THR A 190 4.31 -10.87 -6.32
CA THR A 190 4.05 -9.71 -5.45
C THR A 190 5.07 -9.75 -4.32
N ASP A 191 4.79 -9.09 -3.19
CA ASP A 191 5.65 -9.14 -2.01
C ASP A 191 5.82 -10.58 -1.52
N ASN A 192 7.05 -10.94 -1.15
CA ASN A 192 7.39 -12.31 -0.72
C ASN A 192 6.57 -12.77 0.49
N THR A 193 6.26 -11.84 1.38
CA THR A 193 5.40 -12.08 2.54
C THR A 193 3.98 -12.44 2.14
N GLU A 194 3.42 -11.78 1.12
CA GLU A 194 2.07 -12.05 0.66
C GLU A 194 1.97 -13.38 -0.11
N VAL A 195 2.90 -13.64 -1.05
CA VAL A 195 2.87 -14.93 -1.78
C VAL A 195 3.06 -16.11 -0.84
N LEU A 196 3.85 -15.95 0.25
CA LEU A 196 4.01 -16.98 1.26
C LEU A 196 2.72 -17.21 2.05
N ALA A 197 2.09 -16.15 2.55
CA ALA A 197 0.82 -16.23 3.26
C ALA A 197 -0.24 -16.92 2.40
N TRP A 198 -0.33 -16.53 1.14
CA TRP A 198 -1.29 -17.12 0.22
C TRP A 198 -0.98 -18.60 -0.09
N ALA A 199 0.28 -18.98 -0.29
CA ALA A 199 0.67 -20.36 -0.56
C ALA A 199 0.37 -21.29 0.62
N ILE A 200 0.54 -20.81 1.86
CA ILE A 200 0.19 -21.58 3.07
C ILE A 200 -1.32 -21.92 3.08
N GLU A 201 -2.17 -20.98 2.66
CA GLU A 201 -3.62 -21.18 2.62
C GLU A 201 -4.08 -21.97 1.36
N ASN A 202 -3.23 -22.11 0.34
CA ASN A 202 -3.58 -22.73 -0.95
C ASN A 202 -2.67 -23.90 -1.30
N PRO A 203 -2.90 -25.11 -0.75
CA PRO A 203 -2.12 -26.31 -1.06
C PRO A 203 -2.12 -26.63 -2.56
N GLY A 204 -0.96 -26.98 -3.10
CA GLY A 204 -0.75 -27.19 -4.54
C GLY A 204 -0.02 -26.03 -5.23
N PHE A 205 0.34 -25.01 -4.45
CA PHE A 205 1.17 -23.88 -4.88
C PHE A 205 2.35 -23.69 -3.95
N THR A 206 3.51 -23.38 -4.51
CA THR A 206 4.76 -23.17 -3.77
C THR A 206 5.42 -21.86 -4.18
N VAL A 207 5.99 -21.15 -3.21
CA VAL A 207 6.87 -20.00 -3.43
C VAL A 207 8.25 -20.55 -3.81
N GLY A 208 8.55 -20.61 -5.09
CA GLY A 208 9.82 -21.15 -5.57
C GLY A 208 10.92 -20.09 -5.72
N VAL A 209 10.55 -18.79 -5.77
CA VAL A 209 11.47 -17.65 -5.65
C VAL A 209 11.07 -16.88 -4.40
N GLU A 210 11.82 -17.06 -3.31
CA GLU A 210 11.47 -16.53 -2.00
C GLU A 210 11.89 -15.06 -1.81
N SER A 211 12.91 -14.62 -2.54
CA SER A 211 13.41 -13.25 -2.47
C SER A 211 13.99 -12.83 -3.82
N LEU A 212 13.45 -11.80 -4.41
CA LEU A 212 13.87 -11.22 -5.68
C LEU A 212 14.06 -9.70 -5.55
N GLY A 213 15.14 -9.19 -6.13
CA GLY A 213 15.51 -7.79 -6.06
C GLY A 213 16.21 -7.44 -4.75
N SER A 214 16.09 -6.17 -4.35
CA SER A 214 16.60 -5.67 -3.07
C SER A 214 15.65 -6.01 -1.93
N LEU A 215 16.19 -5.98 -0.71
CA LEU A 215 15.35 -5.89 0.47
C LEU A 215 14.90 -4.42 0.59
N ASP A 216 13.62 -4.20 0.42
CA ASP A 216 12.97 -2.90 0.47
C ASP A 216 12.22 -2.73 1.81
N THR A 217 11.67 -1.55 2.03
CA THR A 217 10.87 -1.26 3.22
C THR A 217 9.46 -0.79 2.86
N ILE A 218 8.53 -1.08 3.76
CA ILE A 218 7.18 -0.55 3.75
C ILE A 218 7.10 0.60 4.76
N ALA A 219 6.52 1.72 4.34
CA ALA A 219 6.33 2.88 5.20
C ALA A 219 4.98 3.55 4.94
N PRO A 220 4.41 4.25 5.95
CA PRO A 220 3.26 5.12 5.74
C PRO A 220 3.63 6.24 4.78
N ALA A 221 2.68 6.67 3.96
CA ALA A 221 2.88 7.79 3.04
C ALA A 221 1.83 8.88 3.24
N VAL A 222 2.26 10.12 3.02
CA VAL A 222 1.42 11.31 3.05
C VAL A 222 1.56 12.10 1.76
N GLN A 223 0.65 13.04 1.50
CA GLN A 223 0.78 13.95 0.37
C GLN A 223 2.12 14.70 0.47
N LYS A 224 2.78 14.87 -0.67
CA LYS A 224 4.07 15.57 -0.77
C LYS A 224 4.02 16.95 -0.09
N GLY A 225 4.95 17.20 0.84
CA GLY A 225 5.04 18.44 1.61
C GLY A 225 4.10 18.50 2.84
N ASN A 226 3.41 17.41 3.20
CA ASN A 226 2.63 17.36 4.44
C ASN A 226 3.52 16.99 5.65
N ASP A 227 4.46 17.88 5.97
CA ASP A 227 5.45 17.65 7.02
C ASP A 227 4.84 17.47 8.41
N THR A 228 3.67 18.06 8.69
CA THR A 228 3.05 17.99 10.02
C THR A 228 2.48 16.60 10.32
N VAL A 229 1.83 15.99 9.34
CA VAL A 229 1.30 14.62 9.48
C VAL A 229 2.45 13.60 9.43
N ARG A 230 3.42 13.80 8.54
CA ARG A 230 4.61 12.94 8.48
C ARG A 230 5.37 12.92 9.80
N ALA A 231 5.66 14.10 10.37
CA ALA A 231 6.36 14.20 11.64
C ALA A 231 5.59 13.51 12.78
N TYR A 232 4.26 13.63 12.82
CA TYR A 232 3.43 12.89 13.78
C TYR A 232 3.61 11.37 13.65
N ILE A 233 3.59 10.84 12.42
CA ILE A 233 3.77 9.40 12.19
C ILE A 233 5.18 8.96 12.59
N ASP A 234 6.22 9.75 12.25
CA ASP A 234 7.61 9.46 12.61
C ASP A 234 7.78 9.42 14.14
N ASP A 235 7.24 10.41 14.86
CA ASP A 235 7.29 10.48 16.33
C ASP A 235 6.56 9.28 16.96
N GLU A 236 5.40 8.88 16.43
CA GLU A 236 4.67 7.71 16.91
C GLU A 236 5.44 6.41 16.65
N ILE A 237 6.02 6.20 15.48
CA ILE A 237 6.83 5.00 15.18
C ILE A 237 8.00 4.89 16.16
N VAL A 238 8.70 6.00 16.44
CA VAL A 238 9.80 6.01 17.41
C VAL A 238 9.32 5.70 18.83
N LYS A 239 8.22 6.31 19.27
CA LYS A 239 7.61 6.08 20.60
C LYS A 239 7.15 4.63 20.76
N LEU A 240 6.52 4.07 19.74
CA LEU A 240 5.96 2.71 19.74
C LEU A 240 7.04 1.62 19.82
N ALA A 241 8.29 1.91 19.45
CA ALA A 241 9.42 0.98 19.57
C ALA A 241 9.68 0.57 21.05
N ASP A 242 9.49 1.48 21.99
CA ASP A 242 9.65 1.18 23.43
C ASP A 242 8.64 0.12 23.91
N GLU A 243 7.50 0.00 23.23
CA GLU A 243 6.44 -0.99 23.49
C GLU A 243 6.62 -2.27 22.66
N GLN A 244 7.57 -2.33 21.73
CA GLN A 244 7.70 -3.37 20.70
C GLN A 244 6.37 -3.56 19.94
N PHE A 245 5.77 -2.45 19.56
CA PHE A 245 4.43 -2.42 19.00
C PHE A 245 4.29 -3.22 17.70
N PHE A 246 5.25 -3.14 16.79
CA PHE A 246 5.18 -3.85 15.51
C PHE A 246 5.40 -5.36 15.67
N HIS A 247 6.11 -5.82 16.71
CA HIS A 247 6.14 -7.24 17.09
C HIS A 247 4.80 -7.68 17.70
N ALA A 248 4.18 -6.85 18.53
CA ALA A 248 2.84 -7.14 19.05
C ALA A 248 1.77 -7.16 17.94
N ASP A 249 1.88 -6.28 16.95
CA ASP A 249 1.05 -6.29 15.75
C ASP A 249 1.26 -7.58 14.94
N TYR A 250 2.53 -7.98 14.70
CA TYR A 250 2.85 -9.26 14.09
C TYR A 250 2.20 -10.44 14.82
N ASP A 251 2.35 -10.50 16.14
CA ASP A 251 1.73 -11.55 16.95
C ASP A 251 0.20 -11.56 16.85
N ALA A 252 -0.43 -10.39 16.73
CA ALA A 252 -1.88 -10.25 16.64
C ALA A 252 -2.46 -10.54 15.25
N THR A 253 -1.70 -10.29 14.18
CA THR A 253 -2.24 -10.26 12.80
C THR A 253 -1.58 -11.24 11.83
N LEU A 254 -0.30 -11.56 12.01
CA LEU A 254 0.50 -12.33 11.06
C LEU A 254 0.90 -13.72 11.56
N LYS A 255 1.09 -13.87 12.87
CA LYS A 255 1.60 -15.10 13.49
C LYS A 255 0.77 -16.34 13.19
N ASP A 256 -0.55 -16.23 13.27
CA ASP A 256 -1.44 -17.36 12.98
C ASP A 256 -1.42 -17.75 11.49
N VAL A 257 -1.07 -16.81 10.61
CA VAL A 257 -0.95 -17.06 9.16
C VAL A 257 0.37 -17.74 8.84
N TYR A 258 1.47 -17.25 9.39
CA TYR A 258 2.81 -17.77 9.05
C TYR A 258 3.26 -18.94 9.92
N GLY A 259 2.75 -19.07 11.15
CA GLY A 259 3.27 -20.03 12.13
C GLY A 259 4.77 -19.83 12.34
N ASP A 260 5.53 -20.92 12.23
CA ASP A 260 7.00 -20.92 12.36
C ASP A 260 7.74 -20.62 11.03
N ALA A 261 7.01 -20.32 9.94
CA ALA A 261 7.63 -20.11 8.62
C ALA A 261 8.33 -18.74 8.49
N VAL A 262 7.97 -17.77 9.30
CA VAL A 262 8.56 -16.42 9.29
C VAL A 262 9.01 -16.04 10.69
N ASP A 263 10.30 -15.70 10.83
CA ASP A 263 10.81 -15.03 12.03
C ASP A 263 10.39 -13.54 11.98
N PRO A 264 9.67 -13.02 12.98
CA PRO A 264 9.25 -11.62 13.00
C PRO A 264 10.41 -10.63 12.84
N ASP A 265 11.61 -10.91 13.36
CA ASP A 265 12.80 -10.06 13.23
C ASP A 265 13.23 -9.86 11.77
N ASN A 266 12.90 -10.80 10.88
CA ASN A 266 13.17 -10.67 9.45
C ASN A 266 12.18 -9.76 8.72
N LEU A 267 11.01 -9.48 9.32
CA LEU A 267 9.93 -8.74 8.71
C LEU A 267 9.73 -7.38 9.38
N VAL A 268 9.67 -7.35 10.70
CA VAL A 268 9.33 -6.17 11.50
C VAL A 268 10.47 -5.15 11.50
N VAL A 269 10.11 -3.87 11.56
CA VAL A 269 11.04 -2.75 11.80
C VAL A 269 10.48 -1.93 12.95
N GLU A 270 11.17 -1.97 14.09
CA GLU A 270 10.84 -1.15 15.25
C GLU A 270 11.55 0.21 15.17
N GLY A 271 10.83 1.29 15.53
CA GLY A 271 11.41 2.64 15.60
C GLY A 271 11.91 3.19 14.27
N GLY A 272 11.58 2.55 13.15
CA GLY A 272 12.06 2.94 11.83
C GLY A 272 13.53 2.63 11.58
N VAL A 273 14.18 1.85 12.44
CA VAL A 273 15.61 1.49 12.32
C VAL A 273 15.75 0.19 11.54
N ILE A 274 16.49 0.26 10.42
CA ILE A 274 16.82 -0.90 9.59
C ILE A 274 18.21 -1.37 10.04
N GLU A 275 18.29 -2.53 10.66
CA GLU A 275 19.55 -3.19 11.01
C GLU A 275 20.09 -4.03 9.85
#